data_cc0305f2fd68e4fd060fb9cdc8029b39
#
_entry.id   cc0305f2fd68e4fd060fb9cdc8029b39
#
_cell.length_a   1.000
_cell.length_b   1.000
_cell.length_c   1.000
_cell.angle_alpha   90.00
_cell.angle_beta   90.00
_cell.angle_gamma   90.00
#
_symmetry.space_group_name_H-M   'P 1'
#
loop_
_entity.id
_entity.type
_entity.pdbx_description
1 polymer ?
#
loop_
_entity_poly.entity_id
_entity_poly.type
_entity_poly.pdbx_seq_one_letter_code
_entity_poly.pdbx_strand_id
1 'polypeptide(L)'
;GINFHWERNEEQTFEGALKLIIDSDKIWAINILPLENYLSSVISSEMSATSSLELLKAHSVISRSWLLNQIEKHNQSKNEHSNNFFSFTKTDKEIVRWYDREDHSLFDVCADDHCQRYQGISKGITPNAAKAIKETTGEVLLSNNEICDARFSKCCGGATEEYQYCWDNNPKDYLIALKDDKEGTEIDLTSE
;
A
#
# COMPACT_ATOMS: atom_id res chain seq x y z
N GLY A 1 -8.69 18.12 13.96
CA GLY A 1 -9.55 17.18 13.27
C GLY A 1 -10.77 17.89 12.69
N ILE A 2 -11.41 17.30 11.72
CA ILE A 2 -12.63 17.85 11.08
C ILE A 2 -13.91 17.26 11.69
N ASN A 3 -13.82 16.61 12.83
CA ASN A 3 -14.93 15.99 13.57
C ASN A 3 -15.81 15.06 12.72
N PHE A 4 -15.18 14.20 11.92
CA PHE A 4 -15.90 13.15 11.25
C PHE A 4 -16.46 12.12 12.25
N HIS A 5 -17.60 11.52 11.93
CA HIS A 5 -18.26 10.56 12.81
C HIS A 5 -17.44 9.29 13.11
N TRP A 6 -16.38 9.03 12.34
CA TRP A 6 -15.43 7.93 12.58
C TRP A 6 -14.19 8.36 13.39
N GLU A 7 -13.99 9.67 13.66
CA GLU A 7 -12.91 10.10 14.54
C GLU A 7 -13.17 9.62 15.96
N ARG A 8 -12.18 9.00 16.54
CA ARG A 8 -12.19 8.55 17.92
C ARG A 8 -10.79 8.57 18.51
N ASN A 9 -10.71 8.77 19.80
CA ASN A 9 -9.48 8.54 20.54
C ASN A 9 -9.27 7.03 20.67
N GLU A 10 -8.12 6.55 20.25
CA GLU A 10 -7.74 5.14 20.34
C GLU A 10 -6.35 5.05 20.98
N GLU A 11 -6.22 4.19 21.98
CA GLU A 11 -4.92 3.88 22.57
C GLU A 11 -4.22 2.86 21.68
N GLN A 12 -3.00 3.19 21.25
CA GLN A 12 -2.20 2.34 20.39
C GLN A 12 -0.84 2.05 21.03
N THR A 13 -0.40 0.81 20.89
CA THR A 13 0.90 0.33 21.37
C THR A 13 1.78 -0.03 20.17
N PHE A 14 3.02 0.40 20.21
CA PHE A 14 3.98 0.20 19.13
C PHE A 14 5.20 -0.57 19.64
N GLU A 15 5.71 -1.48 18.81
CA GLU A 15 7.01 -2.13 19.00
C GLU A 15 8.12 -1.34 18.31
N GLY A 16 9.39 -1.66 18.65
CA GLY A 16 10.55 -1.08 18.01
C GLY A 16 11.01 0.21 18.70
N ALA A 17 11.54 1.14 17.91
CA ALA A 17 12.10 2.39 18.40
C ALA A 17 11.25 3.59 17.95
N LEU A 18 11.16 4.61 18.79
CA LEU A 18 10.56 5.89 18.46
C LEU A 18 11.66 6.88 18.08
N LYS A 19 11.56 7.45 16.89
CA LYS A 19 12.39 8.58 16.45
C LYS A 19 11.50 9.84 16.36
N LEU A 20 11.94 10.92 16.99
CA LEU A 20 11.28 12.23 16.90
C LEU A 20 12.13 13.15 16.03
N ILE A 21 11.49 13.81 15.08
CA ILE A 21 12.12 14.82 14.21
C ILE A 21 11.30 16.09 14.30
N ILE A 22 12.00 17.22 14.36
CA ILE A 22 11.38 18.55 14.22
C ILE A 22 11.66 19.03 12.79
N ASP A 23 10.61 19.26 12.04
CA ASP A 23 10.69 19.81 10.70
C ASP A 23 9.52 20.77 10.47
N SER A 24 9.82 21.96 9.94
CA SER A 24 8.82 22.98 9.59
C SER A 24 7.84 23.28 10.75
N ASP A 25 8.37 23.47 11.96
CA ASP A 25 7.62 23.73 13.21
C ASP A 25 6.65 22.60 13.64
N LYS A 26 6.81 21.41 13.07
CA LYS A 26 6.04 20.21 13.43
C LYS A 26 6.95 19.15 14.04
N ILE A 27 6.39 18.36 14.94
CA ILE A 27 7.03 17.18 15.48
C ILE A 27 6.52 15.96 14.74
N TRP A 28 7.42 15.23 14.11
CA TRP A 28 7.15 13.95 13.47
C TRP A 28 7.53 12.81 14.39
N ALA A 29 6.59 11.94 14.68
CA ALA A 29 6.82 10.71 15.45
C ALA A 29 6.95 9.54 14.48
N ILE A 30 8.12 8.94 14.39
CA ILE A 30 8.43 7.87 13.45
C ILE A 30 8.70 6.60 14.22
N ASN A 31 7.97 5.54 13.92
CA ASN A 31 8.21 4.22 14.47
C ASN A 31 9.23 3.47 13.60
N ILE A 32 10.31 2.99 14.19
CA ILE A 32 11.35 2.21 13.51
C ILE A 32 11.25 0.77 13.98
N LEU A 33 11.00 -0.15 13.05
CA LEU A 33 10.83 -1.56 13.36
C LEU A 33 11.23 -2.45 12.18
N PRO A 34 11.48 -3.76 12.40
CA PRO A 34 11.70 -4.72 11.33
C PRO A 34 10.48 -4.84 10.39
N LEU A 35 10.75 -5.08 9.12
CA LEU A 35 9.73 -5.18 8.06
C LEU A 35 8.62 -6.19 8.41
N GLU A 36 8.96 -7.38 8.86
CA GLU A 36 7.96 -8.42 9.18
C GLU A 36 7.07 -8.03 10.37
N ASN A 37 7.59 -7.25 11.33
CA ASN A 37 6.81 -6.72 12.45
C ASN A 37 5.82 -5.65 11.95
N TYR A 38 6.25 -4.78 11.02
CA TYR A 38 5.37 -3.83 10.35
C TYR A 38 4.23 -4.55 9.63
N LEU A 39 4.55 -5.56 8.81
CA LEU A 39 3.56 -6.33 8.06
C LEU A 39 2.55 -7.06 8.96
N SER A 40 2.98 -7.54 10.13
CA SER A 40 2.07 -8.18 11.10
C SER A 40 0.95 -7.24 11.53
N SER A 41 1.25 -5.95 11.69
CA SER A 41 0.24 -4.93 11.97
C SER A 41 -0.61 -4.63 10.74
N VAL A 42 0.01 -4.45 9.57
CA VAL A 42 -0.69 -4.12 8.32
C VAL A 42 -1.74 -5.16 7.97
N ILE A 43 -1.39 -6.44 7.90
CA ILE A 43 -2.35 -7.49 7.51
C ILE A 43 -3.50 -7.66 8.51
N SER A 44 -3.29 -7.25 9.76
CA SER A 44 -4.32 -7.25 10.80
C SER A 44 -5.19 -5.99 10.79
N SER A 45 -4.71 -4.91 10.18
CA SER A 45 -5.38 -3.59 10.12
C SER A 45 -6.11 -3.37 8.80
N GLU A 46 -5.54 -3.82 7.69
CA GLU A 46 -6.13 -3.71 6.35
C GLU A 46 -7.24 -4.75 6.13
N MET A 47 -6.97 -5.99 6.49
CA MET A 47 -7.92 -7.09 6.40
C MET A 47 -8.34 -7.55 7.80
N SER A 48 -9.39 -8.37 7.89
CA SER A 48 -9.73 -8.97 9.17
C SER A 48 -8.66 -9.97 9.61
N ALA A 49 -8.12 -9.81 10.79
CA ALA A 49 -7.17 -10.76 11.40
C ALA A 49 -7.77 -12.18 11.59
N THR A 50 -9.09 -12.33 11.43
CA THR A 50 -9.83 -13.62 11.47
C THR A 50 -10.03 -14.24 10.09
N SER A 51 -9.50 -13.65 9.04
CA SER A 51 -9.54 -14.18 7.68
C SER A 51 -8.83 -15.53 7.57
N SER A 52 -9.08 -16.24 6.47
CA SER A 52 -8.42 -17.51 6.22
C SER A 52 -6.90 -17.37 6.17
N LEU A 53 -6.18 -18.40 6.56
CA LEU A 53 -4.72 -18.40 6.55
C LEU A 53 -4.18 -18.08 5.15
N GLU A 54 -4.77 -18.64 4.11
CA GLU A 54 -4.30 -18.47 2.73
C GLU A 54 -4.52 -17.03 2.23
N LEU A 55 -5.63 -16.39 2.59
CA LEU A 55 -5.83 -14.96 2.30
C LEU A 55 -4.79 -14.09 3.00
N LEU A 56 -4.51 -14.37 4.28
CA LEU A 56 -3.50 -13.64 5.04
C LEU A 56 -2.09 -13.85 4.48
N LYS A 57 -1.75 -15.04 3.99
CA LYS A 57 -0.49 -15.31 3.29
C LYS A 57 -0.37 -14.49 2.00
N ALA A 58 -1.39 -14.55 1.14
CA ALA A 58 -1.42 -13.78 -0.10
C ALA A 58 -1.27 -12.27 0.19
N HIS A 59 -2.02 -11.77 1.17
CA HIS A 59 -1.94 -10.37 1.57
C HIS A 59 -0.57 -9.99 2.14
N SER A 60 0.09 -10.89 2.88
CA SER A 60 1.45 -10.68 3.38
C SER A 60 2.46 -10.48 2.25
N VAL A 61 2.39 -11.33 1.22
CA VAL A 61 3.27 -11.26 0.03
C VAL A 61 3.02 -9.98 -0.77
N ILE A 62 1.75 -9.64 -1.00
CA ILE A 62 1.34 -8.41 -1.70
C ILE A 62 1.81 -7.17 -0.94
N SER A 63 1.51 -7.07 0.35
CA SER A 63 1.86 -5.91 1.18
C SER A 63 3.37 -5.73 1.31
N ARG A 64 4.13 -6.83 1.40
CA ARG A 64 5.60 -6.82 1.42
C ARG A 64 6.16 -6.31 0.10
N SER A 65 5.64 -6.81 -1.02
CA SER A 65 6.07 -6.40 -2.36
C SER A 65 5.81 -4.91 -2.58
N TRP A 66 4.63 -4.44 -2.25
CA TRP A 66 4.29 -3.02 -2.36
C TRP A 66 5.22 -2.15 -1.51
N LEU A 67 5.43 -2.50 -0.23
CA LEU A 67 6.30 -1.73 0.67
C LEU A 67 7.73 -1.63 0.14
N LEU A 68 8.32 -2.76 -0.24
CA LEU A 68 9.69 -2.79 -0.76
C LEU A 68 9.82 -2.01 -2.06
N ASN A 69 8.83 -2.10 -2.96
CA ASN A 69 8.80 -1.29 -4.18
C ASN A 69 8.74 0.22 -3.86
N GLN A 70 7.95 0.65 -2.87
CA GLN A 70 7.90 2.06 -2.46
C GLN A 70 9.25 2.53 -1.87
N ILE A 71 9.88 1.71 -1.03
CA ILE A 71 11.21 2.02 -0.46
C ILE A 71 12.26 2.13 -1.57
N GLU A 72 12.23 1.23 -2.53
CA GLU A 72 13.15 1.26 -3.68
C GLU A 72 12.96 2.51 -4.54
N LYS A 73 11.72 2.86 -4.91
CA LYS A 73 11.39 4.11 -5.62
C LYS A 73 11.87 5.34 -4.87
N HIS A 74 11.65 5.38 -3.55
CA HIS A 74 12.09 6.49 -2.72
C HIS A 74 13.62 6.64 -2.72
N ASN A 75 14.36 5.54 -2.68
CA ASN A 75 15.83 5.55 -2.74
C ASN A 75 16.35 5.96 -4.12
N GLN A 76 15.65 5.60 -5.19
CA GLN A 76 15.99 6.01 -6.56
C GLN A 76 15.74 7.52 -6.76
N SER A 77 14.61 8.04 -6.32
CA SER A 77 14.26 9.47 -6.47
C SER A 77 15.15 10.41 -5.66
N LYS A 78 15.76 9.94 -4.57
CA LYS A 78 16.81 10.72 -3.86
C LYS A 78 18.08 10.94 -4.70
N ASN A 79 18.34 10.07 -5.66
CA ASN A 79 19.53 10.11 -6.53
C ASN A 79 19.28 10.85 -7.85
N GLU A 80 18.03 11.04 -8.23
CA GLU A 80 17.63 11.76 -9.44
C GLU A 80 16.88 13.03 -9.04
N HIS A 81 17.35 14.20 -9.50
CA HIS A 81 16.56 15.43 -9.41
C HIS A 81 15.30 15.25 -10.25
N SER A 82 14.20 14.86 -9.61
CA SER A 82 12.95 14.54 -10.27
C SER A 82 12.41 15.77 -11.00
N ASN A 83 12.23 15.65 -12.30
CA ASN A 83 11.41 16.55 -13.09
C ASN A 83 9.98 16.49 -12.55
N ASN A 84 9.39 17.62 -12.23
CA ASN A 84 8.00 17.76 -11.84
C ASN A 84 7.11 17.06 -12.86
N PHE A 85 6.49 15.97 -12.46
CA PHE A 85 5.50 15.26 -13.26
C PHE A 85 4.22 16.09 -13.31
N PHE A 86 3.85 16.58 -14.49
CA PHE A 86 2.58 17.27 -14.68
C PHE A 86 1.44 16.24 -14.66
N SER A 87 0.67 16.25 -13.59
CA SER A 87 -0.40 15.31 -13.30
C SER A 87 -1.77 15.74 -13.85
N PHE A 88 -1.82 16.62 -14.84
CA PHE A 88 -3.08 17.14 -15.36
C PHE A 88 -3.09 17.16 -16.89
N THR A 89 -4.03 16.43 -17.48
CA THR A 89 -4.34 16.49 -18.91
C THR A 89 -5.82 16.78 -19.09
N LYS A 90 -6.15 17.77 -19.91
CA LYS A 90 -7.54 18.12 -20.26
C LYS A 90 -7.69 18.10 -21.78
N THR A 91 -8.64 17.30 -22.25
CA THR A 91 -9.12 17.29 -23.62
C THR A 91 -10.58 17.73 -23.66
N ASP A 92 -11.18 17.80 -24.84
CA ASP A 92 -12.61 18.11 -24.99
C ASP A 92 -13.53 17.00 -24.46
N LYS A 93 -13.00 15.78 -24.26
CA LYS A 93 -13.75 14.59 -23.86
C LYS A 93 -13.42 14.09 -22.46
N GLU A 94 -12.24 14.43 -21.95
CA GLU A 94 -11.76 13.88 -20.69
C GLU A 94 -10.92 14.89 -19.91
N ILE A 95 -10.91 14.72 -18.60
CA ILE A 95 -10.01 15.40 -17.66
C ILE A 95 -9.32 14.30 -16.86
N VAL A 96 -8.02 14.13 -17.09
CA VAL A 96 -7.18 13.25 -16.28
C VAL A 96 -6.41 14.10 -15.30
N ARG A 97 -6.61 13.88 -14.02
CA ARG A 97 -5.88 14.54 -12.96
C ARG A 97 -5.34 13.50 -12.01
N TRP A 98 -4.01 13.40 -12.01
CA TRP A 98 -3.31 12.66 -10.98
C TRP A 98 -3.07 13.63 -9.81
N TYR A 99 -3.56 13.29 -8.64
CA TYR A 99 -3.23 14.05 -7.44
C TYR A 99 -1.78 13.72 -7.11
N ASP A 100 -0.96 14.78 -6.99
CA ASP A 100 0.44 14.63 -6.61
C ASP A 100 0.49 13.82 -5.33
N ARG A 101 1.05 12.63 -5.42
CA ARG A 101 1.32 11.83 -4.26
C ARG A 101 2.50 12.50 -3.56
N GLU A 102 2.25 13.08 -2.41
CA GLU A 102 3.32 13.61 -1.56
C GLU A 102 4.16 12.43 -1.08
N ASP A 103 5.30 12.21 -1.74
CA ASP A 103 6.26 11.23 -1.28
C ASP A 103 6.85 11.68 0.05
N HIS A 104 6.91 10.74 0.98
CA HIS A 104 7.46 11.01 2.30
C HIS A 104 8.99 11.16 2.22
N SER A 105 9.52 12.28 2.69
CA SER A 105 10.97 12.53 2.69
C SER A 105 11.67 12.13 3.99
N LEU A 106 10.93 12.11 5.11
CA LEU A 106 11.46 11.88 6.46
C LEU A 106 11.36 10.43 6.92
N PHE A 107 10.51 9.63 6.29
CA PHE A 107 10.23 8.23 6.63
C PHE A 107 9.79 7.47 5.37
N ASP A 108 9.81 6.15 5.42
CA ASP A 108 9.52 5.30 4.25
C ASP A 108 8.04 5.30 3.88
N VAL A 109 7.14 5.16 4.87
CA VAL A 109 5.68 5.10 4.69
C VAL A 109 4.96 5.73 5.88
N CYS A 110 3.79 6.31 5.66
CA CYS A 110 2.92 6.74 6.76
C CYS A 110 2.06 5.59 7.31
N ALA A 111 1.39 5.86 8.41
CA ALA A 111 0.54 4.88 9.09
C ALA A 111 -0.92 4.86 8.60
N ASP A 112 -1.26 5.65 7.58
CA ASP A 112 -2.62 5.90 7.12
C ASP A 112 -2.88 5.31 5.73
N ASP A 113 -4.13 5.38 5.28
CA ASP A 113 -4.65 4.82 4.03
C ASP A 113 -3.92 5.34 2.75
N HIS A 114 -3.18 6.44 2.86
CA HIS A 114 -2.29 6.91 1.80
C HIS A 114 -1.20 5.88 1.44
N CYS A 115 -0.68 5.16 2.44
CA CYS A 115 0.27 4.06 2.27
C CYS A 115 -0.39 2.71 2.57
N GLN A 116 -0.17 2.21 3.75
CA GLN A 116 -0.82 1.00 4.28
C GLN A 116 -1.20 1.28 5.73
N ARG A 117 -2.39 0.88 6.11
CA ARG A 117 -2.88 1.11 7.47
C ARG A 117 -2.04 0.36 8.50
N TYR A 118 -1.31 1.12 9.31
CA TYR A 118 -0.46 0.61 10.37
C TYR A 118 -0.94 1.11 11.73
N GLN A 119 -1.30 0.20 12.63
CA GLN A 119 -1.87 0.54 13.95
C GLN A 119 -1.06 -0.06 15.12
N GLY A 120 0.23 -0.32 14.90
CA GLY A 120 1.06 -0.97 15.90
C GLY A 120 0.58 -2.38 16.23
N ILE A 121 0.77 -2.79 17.49
CA ILE A 121 0.37 -4.13 17.97
C ILE A 121 -0.98 -4.14 18.69
N SER A 122 -1.70 -3.01 18.71
CA SER A 122 -2.95 -2.85 19.50
C SER A 122 -4.11 -3.71 18.98
N LYS A 123 -4.14 -4.03 17.69
CA LYS A 123 -5.19 -4.88 17.10
C LYS A 123 -5.01 -6.36 17.42
N GLY A 124 -3.93 -6.73 18.08
CA GLY A 124 -3.58 -8.12 18.37
C GLY A 124 -3.17 -8.90 17.13
N ILE A 125 -2.13 -9.68 17.25
CA ILE A 125 -1.69 -10.59 16.19
C ILE A 125 -2.38 -11.93 16.45
N THR A 126 -3.31 -12.31 15.57
CA THR A 126 -3.92 -13.64 15.67
C THR A 126 -2.92 -14.74 15.32
N PRO A 127 -3.11 -15.98 15.79
CA PRO A 127 -2.25 -17.10 15.39
C PRO A 127 -2.13 -17.27 13.87
N ASN A 128 -3.22 -17.04 13.13
CA ASN A 128 -3.22 -17.10 11.67
C ASN A 128 -2.38 -15.99 11.04
N ALA A 129 -2.48 -14.76 11.54
CA ALA A 129 -1.68 -13.64 11.04
C ALA A 129 -0.18 -13.88 11.30
N ALA A 130 0.18 -14.29 12.52
CA ALA A 130 1.56 -14.63 12.85
C ALA A 130 2.11 -15.78 11.98
N LYS A 131 1.28 -16.81 11.76
CA LYS A 131 1.62 -17.95 10.89
C LYS A 131 1.79 -17.52 9.44
N ALA A 132 0.90 -16.69 8.91
CA ALA A 132 0.97 -16.17 7.54
C ALA A 132 2.29 -15.42 7.28
N ILE A 133 2.65 -14.49 8.15
CA ILE A 133 3.92 -13.75 8.06
C ILE A 133 5.11 -14.72 8.11
N LYS A 134 5.14 -15.63 9.08
CA LYS A 134 6.24 -16.58 9.26
C LYS A 134 6.42 -17.49 8.05
N GLU A 135 5.32 -18.00 7.48
CA GLU A 135 5.37 -18.95 6.37
C GLU A 135 5.67 -18.29 5.01
N THR A 136 5.48 -16.97 4.91
CA THR A 136 5.79 -16.19 3.70
C THR A 136 6.96 -15.22 3.88
N THR A 137 7.76 -15.39 4.94
CA THR A 137 8.88 -14.49 5.22
C THR A 137 9.82 -14.40 4.02
N GLY A 138 10.09 -13.16 3.56
CA GLY A 138 10.97 -12.86 2.43
C GLY A 138 10.38 -13.14 1.05
N GLU A 139 9.15 -13.66 0.94
CA GLU A 139 8.50 -13.87 -0.35
C GLU A 139 7.96 -12.54 -0.91
N VAL A 140 8.25 -12.29 -2.19
CA VAL A 140 7.80 -11.10 -2.94
C VAL A 140 7.33 -11.46 -4.33
N LEU A 141 6.50 -10.62 -4.92
CA LEU A 141 6.10 -10.72 -6.33
C LEU A 141 7.13 -10.02 -7.21
N LEU A 142 7.55 -10.69 -8.26
CA LEU A 142 8.48 -10.14 -9.26
C LEU A 142 7.83 -10.13 -10.64
N SER A 143 8.10 -9.04 -11.37
CA SER A 143 7.85 -8.95 -12.81
C SER A 143 9.11 -8.41 -13.48
N ASN A 144 9.59 -9.05 -14.53
CA ASN A 144 10.83 -8.68 -15.21
C ASN A 144 12.03 -8.51 -14.27
N ASN A 145 12.12 -9.34 -13.24
CA ASN A 145 13.15 -9.32 -12.19
C ASN A 145 13.16 -8.06 -11.30
N GLU A 146 12.08 -7.30 -11.30
CA GLU A 146 11.84 -6.15 -10.40
C GLU A 146 10.71 -6.46 -9.43
N ILE A 147 10.76 -5.90 -8.22
CA ILE A 147 9.69 -6.07 -7.23
C ILE A 147 8.45 -5.32 -7.70
N CYS A 148 7.32 -6.03 -7.74
CA CYS A 148 6.05 -5.47 -8.21
C CYS A 148 5.53 -4.34 -7.31
N ASP A 149 5.00 -3.28 -7.92
CA ASP A 149 4.11 -2.33 -7.27
C ASP A 149 2.74 -3.01 -7.05
N ALA A 150 2.69 -3.88 -6.04
CA ALA A 150 1.58 -4.81 -5.82
C ALA A 150 0.39 -4.11 -5.17
N ARG A 151 -0.43 -3.43 -5.98
CA ARG A 151 -1.64 -2.76 -5.53
C ARG A 151 -2.73 -3.76 -5.20
N PHE A 152 -3.56 -3.41 -4.22
CA PHE A 152 -4.71 -4.23 -3.83
C PHE A 152 -5.90 -3.34 -3.46
N SER A 153 -7.09 -3.91 -3.53
CA SER A 153 -8.31 -3.31 -3.03
C SER A 153 -9.03 -4.29 -2.10
N LYS A 154 -9.80 -3.76 -1.17
CA LYS A 154 -10.61 -4.58 -0.27
C LYS A 154 -11.79 -5.23 -0.98
N CYS A 155 -12.30 -4.58 -2.02
CA CYS A 155 -13.41 -5.05 -2.85
C CYS A 155 -13.29 -4.40 -4.23
N CYS A 156 -13.19 -5.23 -5.27
CA CYS A 156 -13.10 -4.77 -6.67
C CYS A 156 -14.47 -4.55 -7.33
N GLY A 157 -15.57 -4.96 -6.68
CA GLY A 157 -16.91 -4.83 -7.25
C GLY A 157 -17.24 -5.84 -8.36
N GLY A 158 -16.40 -6.85 -8.58
CA GLY A 158 -16.61 -7.91 -9.58
C GLY A 158 -15.60 -7.90 -10.73
N ALA A 159 -14.78 -6.85 -10.82
CA ALA A 159 -13.66 -6.77 -11.75
C ALA A 159 -12.57 -5.87 -11.18
N THR A 160 -11.31 -6.19 -11.45
CA THR A 160 -10.18 -5.31 -11.14
C THR A 160 -10.08 -4.19 -12.18
N GLU A 161 -9.45 -3.08 -11.81
CA GLU A 161 -9.16 -1.97 -12.71
C GLU A 161 -7.72 -2.05 -13.22
N GLU A 162 -7.46 -1.46 -14.37
CA GLU A 162 -6.11 -1.32 -14.89
C GLU A 162 -5.33 -0.24 -14.13
N TYR A 163 -4.04 -0.48 -13.92
CA TYR A 163 -3.16 0.40 -13.14
C TYR A 163 -3.16 1.85 -13.62
N GLN A 164 -3.14 2.06 -14.95
CA GLN A 164 -3.02 3.39 -15.56
C GLN A 164 -4.27 4.26 -15.35
N TYR A 165 -5.40 3.70 -15.00
CA TYR A 165 -6.61 4.47 -14.70
C TYR A 165 -6.74 4.88 -13.23
N CYS A 166 -5.93 4.26 -12.35
CA CYS A 166 -6.02 4.47 -10.91
C CYS A 166 -4.80 5.17 -10.30
N TRP A 167 -3.60 4.96 -10.86
CA TRP A 167 -2.36 5.28 -10.14
C TRP A 167 -1.36 6.13 -10.90
N ASP A 168 -1.07 5.80 -12.16
CA ASP A 168 -0.03 6.45 -12.96
C ASP A 168 -0.29 6.15 -14.45
N ASN A 169 0.09 7.04 -15.33
CA ASN A 169 -0.10 6.91 -16.76
C ASN A 169 0.77 5.83 -17.43
N ASN A 170 1.56 5.10 -16.66
CA ASN A 170 2.40 4.00 -17.12
C ASN A 170 1.76 2.65 -16.79
N PRO A 171 1.20 1.91 -17.77
CA PRO A 171 0.57 0.63 -17.52
C PRO A 171 1.54 -0.38 -16.91
N LYS A 172 1.00 -1.33 -16.14
CA LYS A 172 1.71 -2.46 -15.56
C LYS A 172 1.12 -3.75 -16.08
N ASP A 173 1.91 -4.57 -16.76
CA ASP A 173 1.47 -5.83 -17.37
C ASP A 173 0.84 -6.82 -16.37
N TYR A 174 1.11 -6.65 -15.10
CA TYR A 174 0.61 -7.49 -14.00
C TYR A 174 -0.54 -6.85 -13.20
N LEU A 175 -0.98 -5.63 -13.53
CA LEU A 175 -2.13 -4.94 -12.93
C LEU A 175 -3.12 -4.56 -14.03
N ILE A 176 -3.80 -5.56 -14.54
CA ILE A 176 -4.76 -5.49 -15.64
C ILE A 176 -6.18 -5.70 -15.16
N ALA A 177 -7.14 -5.40 -16.01
CA ALA A 177 -8.54 -5.66 -15.73
C ALA A 177 -8.87 -7.15 -15.83
N LEU A 178 -9.28 -7.73 -14.71
CA LEU A 178 -9.68 -9.13 -14.61
C LEU A 178 -11.06 -9.22 -13.97
N LYS A 179 -11.88 -10.13 -14.48
CA LYS A 179 -13.14 -10.49 -13.84
C LYS A 179 -12.83 -11.26 -12.54
N ASP A 180 -13.47 -10.86 -11.45
CA ASP A 180 -13.34 -11.53 -10.15
C ASP A 180 -14.20 -12.81 -10.14
N ASP A 181 -13.75 -13.80 -10.88
CA ASP A 181 -14.31 -15.15 -10.94
C ASP A 181 -13.21 -16.20 -10.77
N LYS A 182 -13.59 -17.47 -10.82
CA LYS A 182 -12.65 -18.58 -10.61
C LYS A 182 -11.55 -18.68 -11.68
N GLU A 183 -11.78 -18.13 -12.86
CA GLU A 183 -10.90 -18.24 -14.02
C GLU A 183 -10.02 -16.98 -14.17
N GLY A 184 -10.41 -15.85 -13.56
CA GLY A 184 -9.70 -14.58 -13.68
C GLY A 184 -9.65 -14.13 -15.13
N THR A 185 -10.80 -14.16 -15.81
CA THR A 185 -10.88 -13.83 -17.23
C THR A 185 -10.55 -12.35 -17.46
N GLU A 186 -9.63 -12.09 -18.36
CA GLU A 186 -9.31 -10.72 -18.80
C GLU A 186 -10.53 -10.09 -19.47
N ILE A 187 -10.81 -8.84 -19.17
CA ILE A 187 -11.93 -8.09 -19.74
C ILE A 187 -11.46 -6.74 -20.26
N ASP A 188 -12.12 -6.29 -21.32
CA ASP A 188 -11.98 -4.93 -21.83
C ASP A 188 -13.05 -4.04 -21.17
N LEU A 189 -12.61 -3.21 -20.21
CA LEU A 189 -13.50 -2.29 -19.50
C LEU A 189 -13.93 -1.09 -20.37
N THR A 190 -13.36 -0.93 -21.57
CA THR A 190 -13.69 0.16 -22.50
C THR A 190 -14.72 -0.26 -23.54
N SER A 191 -15.00 -1.55 -23.67
CA SER A 191 -16.03 -2.06 -24.56
C SER A 191 -17.42 -1.87 -23.96
N GLU A 192 -18.37 -1.32 -24.74
CA GLU A 192 -19.79 -1.20 -24.38
C GLU A 192 -20.52 -2.55 -24.37
#